data_020f25595224c9ae1c2ba3f19b44f9fe
#
_entry.id   020f25595224c9ae1c2ba3f19b44f9fe
#
_cell.length_a   1.000
_cell.length_b   1.000
_cell.length_c   1.000
_cell.angle_alpha   90.00
_cell.angle_beta   90.00
_cell.angle_gamma   90.00
#
_symmetry.space_group_name_H-M   'P 1'
#
loop_
_entity.id
_entity.type
_entity.pdbx_description
1 polymer ?
#
loop_
_entity_poly.entity_id
_entity_poly.type
_entity_poly.pdbx_seq_one_letter_code
_entity_poly.pdbx_strand_id
1 'polypeptide(L)'
;MESAAHHRTSSHRGDGFVGVIYGDIGPTSFRCSVVEAVERMEFVQVVHETCGTVLGRVEEIQRKTDLSLDRAQLVGDGEPVNVEERVSAQVSVIGYRDDRRLLQVPRTPFRAGEPVRRAETGTIQDVLGLTEDKKHGAYAGLLSGHDVPVYLDINAMVQKHVSILAKTGGGKSYIAGVLIEELMKHRVTCVILDPHGEYASLREKGKVAHGASRFHVEPRAYADAIQIFSPDTKINTGSRPLKFTLSNLDARDILSLTGSARVRTHLTALRKALDLLRQATKDYTIRDIIRVLEREEDPQNASLIDELEYLSEVEIFAKEGTRIDELVIKAKTTIINLKGVPPDIQELVVNRLATAMFELRKLGRIPPMMLVVEEAHNFCPQVGQIASSKIFRTLASEGRKFGLGLVVITQRAAKVDKNVLSQCNTQIILKVTNPNDLKAIISSVEGLTASMAEEISRLPIGVAIMTGGGLEMPLMVEVRPRETRHGGESVKVIED
;
A
#
# COMPACT_ATOMS: atom_id res chain seq x y z
N MET A 1 52.37 -22.01 -39.42
CA MET A 1 51.24 -22.47 -38.65
C MET A 1 50.37 -21.23 -38.38
N GLU A 2 49.63 -20.89 -39.40
CA GLU A 2 48.69 -19.73 -39.45
C GLU A 2 47.28 -20.24 -39.26
N SER A 3 46.46 -19.31 -38.73
CA SER A 3 45.03 -19.29 -38.94
C SER A 3 44.13 -20.32 -38.27
N ALA A 4 43.68 -19.96 -37.07
CA ALA A 4 42.36 -20.40 -36.58
C ALA A 4 41.72 -19.33 -35.67
N ALA A 5 41.61 -18.10 -36.17
CA ALA A 5 40.90 -17.03 -35.48
C ALA A 5 40.19 -16.17 -36.53
N HIS A 6 39.13 -16.68 -37.14
CA HIS A 6 38.11 -15.88 -37.80
C HIS A 6 36.93 -16.78 -38.22
N HIS A 7 35.78 -16.37 -37.81
CA HIS A 7 34.42 -16.75 -38.24
C HIS A 7 33.52 -17.36 -37.16
N ARG A 8 33.19 -16.54 -36.18
CA ARG A 8 31.94 -16.70 -35.44
C ARG A 8 31.16 -15.38 -35.46
N THR A 9 30.81 -14.88 -36.63
CA THR A 9 30.13 -13.60 -36.77
C THR A 9 29.04 -13.61 -37.85
N SER A 10 28.03 -14.45 -37.72
CA SER A 10 26.80 -14.22 -38.52
C SER A 10 25.58 -15.02 -38.10
N SER A 11 25.63 -15.84 -37.04
CA SER A 11 24.48 -16.67 -36.66
C SER A 11 23.84 -16.29 -35.31
N HIS A 12 24.22 -15.17 -34.68
CA HIS A 12 23.74 -14.80 -33.34
C HIS A 12 22.62 -13.76 -33.31
N ARG A 13 22.23 -13.17 -34.43
CA ARG A 13 21.11 -12.23 -34.50
C ARG A 13 19.81 -12.99 -34.70
N GLY A 14 19.38 -13.72 -33.69
CA GLY A 14 18.01 -14.21 -33.57
C GLY A 14 17.12 -13.14 -32.94
N ASP A 15 15.81 -13.36 -33.00
CA ASP A 15 14.79 -12.47 -32.42
C ASP A 15 15.12 -12.09 -30.98
N GLY A 16 15.02 -10.79 -30.63
CA GLY A 16 15.27 -10.26 -29.29
C GLY A 16 16.75 -10.09 -28.89
N PHE A 17 17.71 -10.14 -29.82
CA PHE A 17 19.13 -9.91 -29.53
C PHE A 17 19.36 -8.47 -29.09
N VAL A 18 19.94 -8.27 -27.88
CA VAL A 18 20.27 -6.97 -27.31
C VAL A 18 21.72 -6.60 -27.58
N GLY A 19 22.65 -7.54 -27.35
CA GLY A 19 24.06 -7.32 -27.49
C GLY A 19 24.89 -8.45 -26.91
N VAL A 20 26.13 -8.19 -26.52
CA VAL A 20 27.05 -9.18 -25.97
C VAL A 20 27.73 -8.70 -24.68
N ILE A 21 28.01 -9.60 -23.78
CA ILE A 21 28.72 -9.34 -22.51
C ILE A 21 30.16 -8.95 -22.79
N TYR A 22 30.67 -7.90 -22.11
CA TYR A 22 32.05 -7.45 -22.20
C TYR A 22 32.53 -6.79 -20.89
N GLY A 23 33.83 -6.56 -20.79
CA GLY A 23 34.49 -5.85 -19.69
C GLY A 23 34.53 -6.63 -18.39
N ASP A 24 34.27 -5.98 -17.27
CA ASP A 24 34.25 -6.63 -15.96
C ASP A 24 32.99 -7.43 -15.79
N ILE A 25 33.10 -8.71 -15.52
CA ILE A 25 31.99 -9.67 -15.51
C ILE A 25 32.00 -10.40 -14.17
N GLY A 26 30.93 -10.21 -13.41
CA GLY A 26 30.70 -10.91 -12.14
C GLY A 26 29.56 -11.94 -12.24
N PRO A 27 29.34 -12.71 -11.19
CA PRO A 27 28.22 -13.65 -11.13
C PRO A 27 26.88 -12.95 -10.84
N THR A 28 26.91 -11.75 -10.26
CA THR A 28 25.72 -10.99 -9.86
C THR A 28 25.44 -9.78 -10.75
N SER A 29 26.40 -9.37 -11.57
CA SER A 29 26.26 -8.28 -12.52
C SER A 29 27.28 -8.34 -13.63
N PHE A 30 26.93 -7.78 -14.78
CA PHE A 30 27.81 -7.66 -15.94
C PHE A 30 27.43 -6.44 -16.79
N ARG A 31 28.34 -6.06 -17.71
CA ARG A 31 28.04 -5.08 -18.76
C ARG A 31 27.83 -5.76 -20.09
N CYS A 32 26.91 -5.25 -20.88
CA CYS A 32 26.75 -5.66 -22.27
C CYS A 32 26.81 -4.47 -23.22
N SER A 33 27.33 -4.69 -24.43
CA SER A 33 27.16 -3.77 -25.54
C SER A 33 25.66 -3.76 -25.91
N VAL A 34 25.12 -2.61 -26.32
CA VAL A 34 23.73 -2.50 -26.77
C VAL A 34 23.73 -2.21 -28.25
N VAL A 35 23.18 -3.14 -29.01
CA VAL A 35 23.00 -3.04 -30.47
C VAL A 35 21.57 -2.66 -30.81
N GLU A 36 20.60 -3.31 -30.15
CA GLU A 36 19.19 -2.94 -30.20
C GLU A 36 18.78 -2.20 -28.93
N ALA A 37 17.96 -1.15 -29.08
CA ALA A 37 17.54 -0.32 -27.96
C ALA A 37 16.87 -1.15 -26.85
N VAL A 38 17.29 -0.90 -25.63
CA VAL A 38 16.70 -1.47 -24.41
C VAL A 38 16.32 -0.33 -23.47
N GLU A 39 15.42 -0.61 -22.54
CA GLU A 39 14.97 0.34 -21.52
C GLU A 39 15.49 -0.03 -20.13
N ARG A 40 15.58 0.97 -19.24
CA ARG A 40 15.84 0.68 -17.82
C ARG A 40 14.71 -0.18 -17.25
N MET A 41 15.07 -1.09 -16.35
CA MET A 41 14.19 -2.06 -15.71
C MET A 41 13.67 -3.16 -16.65
N GLU A 42 14.04 -3.17 -17.93
CA GLU A 42 13.72 -4.24 -18.87
C GLU A 42 14.44 -5.54 -18.49
N PHE A 43 13.76 -6.68 -18.68
CA PHE A 43 14.31 -7.99 -18.39
C PHE A 43 15.07 -8.55 -19.60
N VAL A 44 16.22 -9.10 -19.32
CA VAL A 44 17.09 -9.76 -20.31
C VAL A 44 17.45 -11.17 -19.83
N GLN A 45 17.76 -12.05 -20.78
CA GLN A 45 18.22 -13.41 -20.48
C GLN A 45 19.55 -13.70 -21.12
N VAL A 46 20.35 -14.50 -20.43
CA VAL A 46 21.68 -14.94 -20.87
C VAL A 46 21.82 -16.42 -20.54
N VAL A 47 22.46 -17.18 -21.43
CA VAL A 47 22.78 -18.57 -21.14
C VAL A 47 24.11 -18.64 -20.38
N HIS A 48 24.04 -19.14 -19.15
CA HIS A 48 25.23 -19.39 -18.33
C HIS A 48 25.67 -20.84 -18.51
N GLU A 49 27.00 -21.08 -18.60
CA GLU A 49 27.56 -22.41 -18.94
C GLU A 49 27.16 -23.54 -17.99
N THR A 50 26.89 -23.23 -16.71
CA THR A 50 26.57 -24.26 -15.70
C THR A 50 25.15 -24.13 -15.16
N CYS A 51 24.50 -22.96 -15.32
CA CYS A 51 23.18 -22.66 -14.72
C CYS A 51 22.06 -22.66 -15.76
N GLY A 52 22.38 -22.77 -17.06
CA GLY A 52 21.39 -22.62 -18.12
C GLY A 52 20.95 -21.17 -18.31
N THR A 53 19.65 -20.95 -18.58
CA THR A 53 19.11 -19.60 -18.81
C THR A 53 19.00 -18.84 -17.49
N VAL A 54 19.64 -17.69 -17.42
CA VAL A 54 19.65 -16.77 -16.27
C VAL A 54 18.93 -15.48 -16.65
N LEU A 55 18.04 -15.04 -15.79
CA LEU A 55 17.32 -13.78 -15.91
C LEU A 55 18.14 -12.64 -15.29
N GLY A 56 18.25 -11.54 -16.01
CA GLY A 56 18.83 -10.29 -15.53
C GLY A 56 17.89 -9.12 -15.77
N ARG A 57 18.20 -7.98 -15.17
CA ARG A 57 17.47 -6.72 -15.34
C ARG A 57 18.43 -5.60 -15.67
N VAL A 58 18.09 -4.79 -16.66
CA VAL A 58 18.84 -3.60 -17.04
C VAL A 58 18.70 -2.52 -15.97
N GLU A 59 19.80 -2.16 -15.30
CA GLU A 59 19.80 -1.14 -14.23
C GLU A 59 20.17 0.23 -14.76
N GLU A 60 21.16 0.31 -15.65
CA GLU A 60 21.65 1.56 -16.20
C GLU A 60 22.03 1.39 -17.68
N ILE A 61 21.80 2.46 -18.44
CA ILE A 61 22.18 2.52 -19.85
C ILE A 61 23.04 3.77 -20.04
N GLN A 62 24.21 3.59 -20.64
CA GLN A 62 25.14 4.68 -20.91
C GLN A 62 25.45 4.75 -22.41
N ARG A 63 25.38 5.96 -22.95
CA ARG A 63 25.85 6.27 -24.29
C ARG A 63 27.14 7.09 -24.20
N LYS A 64 28.22 6.59 -24.77
CA LYS A 64 29.49 7.30 -24.88
C LYS A 64 29.71 7.72 -26.33
N THR A 65 30.19 8.92 -26.51
CA THR A 65 30.48 9.49 -27.82
C THR A 65 31.91 10.04 -27.83
N ASP A 66 32.53 10.06 -28.99
CA ASP A 66 33.79 10.77 -29.27
C ASP A 66 33.60 12.24 -29.64
N LEU A 67 32.32 12.74 -29.61
CA LEU A 67 31.97 14.10 -29.95
C LEU A 67 32.50 15.09 -28.89
N SER A 68 33.56 15.82 -29.23
CA SER A 68 34.08 16.94 -28.40
C SER A 68 33.15 18.16 -28.49
N LEU A 69 33.34 19.13 -27.56
CA LEU A 69 32.54 20.35 -27.57
C LEU A 69 32.68 21.13 -28.90
N ASP A 70 33.89 21.23 -29.44
CA ASP A 70 34.14 21.94 -30.70
C ASP A 70 33.43 21.27 -31.89
N ARG A 71 33.48 19.92 -31.94
CA ARG A 71 32.78 19.15 -32.96
C ARG A 71 31.26 19.22 -32.80
N ALA A 72 30.77 19.33 -31.57
CA ALA A 72 29.33 19.50 -31.30
C ALA A 72 28.84 20.89 -31.80
N GLN A 73 29.67 21.95 -31.74
CA GLN A 73 29.34 23.22 -32.32
C GLN A 73 29.21 23.13 -33.86
N LEU A 74 30.14 22.45 -34.52
CA LEU A 74 30.08 22.22 -35.97
C LEU A 74 28.78 21.47 -36.40
N VAL A 75 28.37 20.48 -35.62
CA VAL A 75 27.08 19.78 -35.83
C VAL A 75 25.91 20.75 -35.65
N GLY A 76 25.96 21.65 -34.63
CA GLY A 76 24.97 22.70 -34.41
C GLY A 76 24.87 23.71 -35.58
N ASP A 77 25.98 24.00 -36.25
CA ASP A 77 26.08 24.87 -37.42
C ASP A 77 25.67 24.13 -38.74
N GLY A 78 25.32 22.85 -38.65
CA GLY A 78 24.86 22.06 -39.78
C GLY A 78 25.98 21.41 -40.60
N GLU A 79 27.23 21.39 -40.10
CA GLU A 79 28.32 20.72 -40.75
C GLU A 79 28.31 19.19 -40.53
N PRO A 80 28.60 18.38 -41.56
CA PRO A 80 28.65 16.94 -41.41
C PRO A 80 29.87 16.53 -40.59
N VAL A 81 29.65 16.00 -39.38
CA VAL A 81 30.68 15.47 -38.49
C VAL A 81 30.42 13.96 -38.31
N ASN A 82 31.48 13.14 -38.53
CA ASN A 82 31.36 11.72 -38.22
C ASN A 82 31.45 11.52 -36.72
N VAL A 83 30.40 10.94 -36.11
CA VAL A 83 30.32 10.70 -34.67
C VAL A 83 30.29 9.21 -34.39
N GLU A 84 31.24 8.73 -33.62
CA GLU A 84 31.17 7.36 -33.09
C GLU A 84 30.43 7.34 -31.77
N GLU A 85 29.40 6.51 -31.73
CA GLU A 85 28.63 6.29 -30.49
C GLU A 85 28.72 4.83 -30.08
N ARG A 86 28.82 4.61 -28.76
CA ARG A 86 28.80 3.27 -28.18
C ARG A 86 27.79 3.27 -27.03
N VAL A 87 26.82 2.37 -27.12
CA VAL A 87 25.82 2.20 -26.06
C VAL A 87 26.14 0.93 -25.28
N SER A 88 26.09 1.04 -23.97
CA SER A 88 26.28 -0.09 -23.06
C SER A 88 25.21 -0.10 -21.97
N ALA A 89 24.87 -1.29 -21.50
CA ALA A 89 23.96 -1.47 -20.39
C ALA A 89 24.65 -2.21 -19.24
N GLN A 90 24.37 -1.79 -18.02
CA GLN A 90 24.67 -2.52 -16.80
C GLN A 90 23.48 -3.41 -16.46
N VAL A 91 23.72 -4.72 -16.34
CA VAL A 91 22.70 -5.71 -16.01
C VAL A 91 22.97 -6.26 -14.61
N SER A 92 21.94 -6.25 -13.77
CA SER A 92 21.91 -6.96 -12.49
C SER A 92 21.29 -8.34 -12.70
N VAL A 93 21.96 -9.37 -12.21
CA VAL A 93 21.49 -10.76 -12.33
C VAL A 93 20.42 -11.01 -11.27
N ILE A 94 19.24 -11.45 -11.71
CA ILE A 94 18.15 -11.88 -10.84
C ILE A 94 18.39 -13.33 -10.42
N GLY A 95 18.65 -14.22 -11.39
CA GLY A 95 18.95 -15.61 -11.12
C GLY A 95 18.33 -16.59 -12.10
N TYR A 96 18.24 -17.82 -11.67
CA TYR A 96 17.66 -18.96 -12.40
C TYR A 96 16.94 -19.90 -11.42
N ARG A 97 16.07 -20.78 -11.92
CA ARG A 97 15.45 -21.83 -11.10
C ARG A 97 16.29 -23.11 -11.15
N ASP A 98 16.66 -23.60 -9.97
CA ASP A 98 17.30 -24.92 -9.87
C ASP A 98 16.28 -26.08 -10.02
N ASP A 99 16.76 -27.31 -9.96
CA ASP A 99 15.91 -28.51 -10.07
C ASP A 99 14.84 -28.62 -8.98
N ARG A 100 15.02 -27.90 -7.87
CA ARG A 100 14.05 -27.80 -6.76
C ARG A 100 13.10 -26.60 -6.91
N ARG A 101 13.17 -25.89 -8.04
CA ARG A 101 12.41 -24.68 -8.32
C ARG A 101 12.71 -23.51 -7.38
N LEU A 102 13.88 -23.54 -6.71
CA LEU A 102 14.33 -22.43 -5.88
C LEU A 102 15.08 -21.40 -6.73
N LEU A 103 14.86 -20.13 -6.45
CA LEU A 103 15.60 -19.04 -7.09
C LEU A 103 17.06 -19.07 -6.61
N GLN A 104 17.98 -19.22 -7.52
CA GLN A 104 19.42 -19.26 -7.29
C GLN A 104 20.11 -18.16 -8.09
N VAL A 105 21.26 -17.71 -7.60
CA VAL A 105 22.14 -16.79 -8.32
C VAL A 105 23.40 -17.55 -8.76
N PRO A 106 23.91 -17.36 -9.99
CA PRO A 106 25.17 -17.97 -10.41
C PRO A 106 26.28 -17.66 -9.42
N ARG A 107 27.18 -18.65 -9.20
CA ARG A 107 28.33 -18.48 -8.31
C ARG A 107 29.64 -18.25 -9.08
N THR A 108 29.61 -18.43 -10.40
CA THR A 108 30.73 -18.19 -11.31
C THR A 108 30.35 -17.07 -12.29
N PRO A 109 31.35 -16.30 -12.79
CA PRO A 109 31.08 -15.24 -13.76
C PRO A 109 30.58 -15.79 -15.09
N PHE A 110 29.89 -14.98 -15.85
CA PHE A 110 29.53 -15.26 -17.24
C PHE A 110 30.77 -15.17 -18.15
N ARG A 111 30.70 -15.79 -19.32
CA ARG A 111 31.76 -15.65 -20.33
C ARG A 111 31.61 -14.33 -21.09
N ALA A 112 32.76 -13.74 -21.41
CA ALA A 112 32.79 -12.62 -22.34
C ALA A 112 32.32 -13.05 -23.73
N GLY A 113 31.58 -12.19 -24.41
CA GLY A 113 31.02 -12.47 -25.74
C GLY A 113 29.73 -13.28 -25.74
N GLU A 114 29.23 -13.71 -24.59
CA GLU A 114 27.91 -14.37 -24.55
C GLU A 114 26.80 -13.40 -24.98
N PRO A 115 25.81 -13.87 -25.78
CA PRO A 115 24.71 -13.06 -26.25
C PRO A 115 23.70 -12.76 -25.12
N VAL A 116 23.35 -11.49 -25.04
CA VAL A 116 22.28 -10.99 -24.18
C VAL A 116 21.03 -10.82 -25.06
N ARG A 117 19.90 -11.36 -24.63
CA ARG A 117 18.63 -11.28 -25.35
C ARG A 117 17.56 -10.69 -24.45
N ARG A 118 16.51 -10.10 -25.03
CA ARG A 118 15.29 -9.81 -24.28
C ARG A 118 14.75 -11.09 -23.68
N ALA A 119 14.30 -11.00 -22.44
CA ALA A 119 13.77 -12.18 -21.77
C ALA A 119 12.42 -12.57 -22.35
N GLU A 120 12.26 -13.85 -22.61
CA GLU A 120 10.98 -14.41 -23.02
C GLU A 120 9.98 -14.39 -21.85
N THR A 121 8.69 -14.17 -22.15
CA THR A 121 7.62 -14.15 -21.14
C THR A 121 7.65 -15.38 -20.25
N GLY A 122 7.87 -16.58 -20.80
CA GLY A 122 7.97 -17.82 -20.04
C GLY A 122 9.15 -17.84 -19.08
N THR A 123 10.32 -17.33 -19.49
CA THR A 123 11.50 -17.19 -18.62
C THR A 123 11.26 -16.23 -17.48
N ILE A 124 10.59 -15.10 -17.76
CA ILE A 124 10.24 -14.11 -16.74
C ILE A 124 9.29 -14.74 -15.70
N GLN A 125 8.21 -15.37 -16.15
CA GLN A 125 7.23 -16.02 -15.27
C GLN A 125 7.89 -17.12 -14.44
N ASP A 126 8.68 -17.94 -15.05
CA ASP A 126 9.37 -19.06 -14.38
C ASP A 126 10.34 -18.57 -13.32
N VAL A 127 11.28 -17.71 -13.68
CA VAL A 127 12.32 -17.23 -12.77
C VAL A 127 11.76 -16.39 -11.64
N LEU A 128 10.80 -15.50 -11.92
CA LEU A 128 10.15 -14.66 -10.91
C LEU A 128 9.08 -15.41 -10.08
N GLY A 129 8.76 -16.66 -10.43
CA GLY A 129 7.74 -17.43 -9.73
C GLY A 129 6.34 -16.88 -9.88
N LEU A 130 6.06 -16.18 -10.99
CA LEU A 130 4.76 -15.57 -11.25
C LEU A 130 3.78 -16.61 -11.77
N THR A 131 2.96 -17.15 -10.89
CA THR A 131 1.93 -18.13 -11.24
C THR A 131 0.55 -17.49 -11.18
N GLU A 132 -0.34 -17.88 -12.10
CA GLU A 132 -1.75 -17.51 -12.05
C GLU A 132 -2.49 -18.31 -10.96
N ASP A 133 -2.39 -17.88 -9.71
CA ASP A 133 -3.23 -18.44 -8.65
C ASP A 133 -4.52 -17.62 -8.51
N LYS A 134 -5.50 -17.91 -9.37
CA LYS A 134 -6.84 -17.27 -9.30
C LYS A 134 -7.64 -17.64 -8.06
N LYS A 135 -7.23 -18.66 -7.31
CA LYS A 135 -7.95 -19.12 -6.13
C LYS A 135 -7.54 -18.39 -4.86
N HIS A 136 -6.27 -18.03 -4.72
CA HIS A 136 -5.74 -17.40 -3.51
C HIS A 136 -5.08 -16.05 -3.78
N GLY A 137 -4.93 -15.68 -5.05
CA GLY A 137 -4.23 -14.47 -5.47
C GLY A 137 -5.18 -13.31 -5.76
N ALA A 138 -4.86 -12.13 -5.23
CA ALA A 138 -5.45 -10.86 -5.59
C ALA A 138 -4.76 -10.33 -6.87
N TYR A 139 -5.49 -10.22 -7.96
CA TYR A 139 -4.98 -9.72 -9.23
C TYR A 139 -4.68 -8.23 -9.14
N ALA A 140 -3.40 -7.87 -9.09
CA ALA A 140 -2.95 -6.50 -8.97
C ALA A 140 -2.83 -5.76 -10.31
N GLY A 141 -2.47 -6.48 -11.38
CA GLY A 141 -2.23 -5.91 -12.71
C GLY A 141 -1.21 -6.72 -13.52
N LEU A 142 -0.49 -6.05 -14.41
CA LEU A 142 0.52 -6.67 -15.27
C LEU A 142 1.92 -6.22 -14.88
N LEU A 143 2.90 -7.09 -15.04
CA LEU A 143 4.31 -6.74 -14.92
C LEU A 143 4.63 -5.62 -15.92
N SER A 144 5.25 -4.53 -15.46
CA SER A 144 5.47 -3.34 -16.30
C SER A 144 6.24 -3.70 -17.57
N GLY A 145 5.68 -3.27 -18.72
CA GLY A 145 6.23 -3.59 -20.04
C GLY A 145 5.95 -5.01 -20.56
N HIS A 146 5.25 -5.85 -19.80
CA HIS A 146 4.95 -7.24 -20.16
C HIS A 146 3.49 -7.61 -19.91
N ASP A 147 2.94 -8.52 -20.73
CA ASP A 147 1.58 -9.05 -20.52
C ASP A 147 1.59 -10.25 -19.56
N VAL A 148 2.33 -10.10 -18.45
CA VAL A 148 2.45 -11.11 -17.39
C VAL A 148 1.60 -10.68 -16.19
N PRO A 149 0.55 -11.41 -15.82
CA PRO A 149 -0.30 -11.05 -14.70
C PRO A 149 0.46 -11.24 -13.36
N VAL A 150 0.27 -10.27 -12.46
CA VAL A 150 0.84 -10.27 -11.11
C VAL A 150 -0.28 -10.43 -10.10
N TYR A 151 -0.16 -11.46 -9.27
CA TYR A 151 -1.07 -11.77 -8.17
C TYR A 151 -0.37 -11.64 -6.84
N LEU A 152 -1.06 -11.08 -5.86
CA LEU A 152 -0.61 -11.03 -4.47
C LEU A 152 -1.36 -12.09 -3.66
N ASP A 153 -0.66 -12.94 -2.92
CA ASP A 153 -1.26 -13.97 -2.07
C ASP A 153 -2.06 -13.33 -0.93
N ILE A 154 -3.37 -13.57 -0.91
CA ILE A 154 -4.31 -13.01 0.07
C ILE A 154 -3.99 -13.49 1.49
N ASN A 155 -3.62 -14.76 1.66
CA ASN A 155 -3.27 -15.28 2.98
C ASN A 155 -2.00 -14.62 3.52
N ALA A 156 -0.99 -14.43 2.66
CA ALA A 156 0.23 -13.71 3.03
C ALA A 156 -0.08 -12.25 3.42
N MET A 157 -0.98 -11.57 2.71
CA MET A 157 -1.41 -10.22 3.04
C MET A 157 -2.14 -10.15 4.39
N VAL A 158 -3.05 -11.09 4.68
CA VAL A 158 -3.75 -11.14 5.98
C VAL A 158 -2.77 -11.42 7.11
N GLN A 159 -1.82 -12.34 6.89
CA GLN A 159 -0.86 -12.76 7.91
C GLN A 159 0.25 -11.75 8.17
N LYS A 160 0.66 -10.97 7.17
CA LYS A 160 1.87 -10.14 7.22
C LYS A 160 1.62 -8.67 6.93
N HIS A 161 0.38 -8.23 6.96
CA HIS A 161 -0.05 -6.85 6.75
C HIS A 161 0.38 -6.24 5.40
N VAL A 162 -0.29 -5.17 5.02
CA VAL A 162 -0.08 -4.46 3.76
C VAL A 162 0.13 -2.98 4.04
N SER A 163 1.05 -2.34 3.32
CA SER A 163 1.12 -0.88 3.25
C SER A 163 0.90 -0.39 1.82
N ILE A 164 0.13 0.69 1.66
CA ILE A 164 -0.06 1.40 0.39
C ILE A 164 0.44 2.82 0.57
N LEU A 165 1.52 3.15 -0.14
CA LEU A 165 2.28 4.37 0.02
C LEU A 165 2.28 5.17 -1.27
N ALA A 166 1.85 6.43 -1.23
CA ALA A 166 1.81 7.30 -2.41
C ALA A 166 1.77 8.78 -2.00
N LYS A 167 2.25 9.66 -2.85
CA LYS A 167 1.96 11.10 -2.68
C LYS A 167 0.48 11.41 -2.91
N THR A 168 0.03 12.59 -2.50
CA THR A 168 -1.31 13.12 -2.84
C THR A 168 -1.51 13.11 -4.36
N GLY A 169 -2.65 12.61 -4.83
CA GLY A 169 -2.95 12.46 -6.25
C GLY A 169 -2.15 11.36 -6.97
N GLY A 170 -1.38 10.53 -6.24
CA GLY A 170 -0.58 9.44 -6.81
C GLY A 170 -1.34 8.15 -7.11
N GLY A 171 -2.67 8.12 -6.94
CA GLY A 171 -3.49 6.93 -7.20
C GLY A 171 -3.69 6.02 -5.98
N LYS A 172 -3.38 6.48 -4.77
CA LYS A 172 -3.49 5.73 -3.50
C LYS A 172 -4.86 5.07 -3.32
N SER A 173 -5.93 5.84 -3.32
CA SER A 173 -7.30 5.33 -3.15
C SER A 173 -7.78 4.50 -4.34
N TYR A 174 -7.17 4.70 -5.51
CA TYR A 174 -7.45 3.89 -6.69
C TYR A 174 -6.94 2.45 -6.49
N ILE A 175 -5.66 2.27 -6.15
CA ILE A 175 -5.09 0.94 -5.95
C ILE A 175 -5.63 0.26 -4.68
N ALA A 176 -5.94 1.05 -3.64
CA ALA A 176 -6.64 0.52 -2.46
C ALA A 176 -8.01 -0.06 -2.86
N GLY A 177 -8.74 0.64 -3.74
CA GLY A 177 -9.98 0.13 -4.32
C GLY A 177 -9.79 -1.17 -5.10
N VAL A 178 -8.74 -1.26 -5.95
CA VAL A 178 -8.38 -2.50 -6.66
C VAL A 178 -8.15 -3.66 -5.67
N LEU A 179 -7.38 -3.42 -4.62
CA LEU A 179 -7.13 -4.43 -3.58
C LEU A 179 -8.42 -4.86 -2.87
N ILE A 180 -9.27 -3.90 -2.50
CA ILE A 180 -10.56 -4.19 -1.83
C ILE A 180 -11.50 -4.97 -2.75
N GLU A 181 -11.54 -4.66 -4.05
CA GLU A 181 -12.30 -5.43 -5.03
C GLU A 181 -11.86 -6.90 -5.06
N GLU A 182 -10.54 -7.16 -5.05
CA GLU A 182 -10.01 -8.52 -5.00
C GLU A 182 -10.37 -9.23 -3.68
N LEU A 183 -10.25 -8.54 -2.55
CA LEU A 183 -10.65 -9.09 -1.25
C LEU A 183 -12.15 -9.45 -1.25
N MET A 184 -13.02 -8.64 -1.86
CA MET A 184 -14.45 -8.93 -1.99
C MET A 184 -14.73 -10.14 -2.90
N LYS A 185 -14.02 -10.27 -4.03
CA LYS A 185 -14.12 -11.44 -4.93
C LYS A 185 -13.81 -12.73 -4.18
N HIS A 186 -12.81 -12.70 -3.32
CA HIS A 186 -12.39 -13.85 -2.50
C HIS A 186 -13.17 -13.97 -1.19
N ARG A 187 -14.24 -13.17 -1.01
CA ARG A 187 -15.11 -13.19 0.17
C ARG A 187 -14.36 -12.99 1.49
N VAL A 188 -13.28 -12.21 1.47
CA VAL A 188 -12.56 -11.80 2.67
C VAL A 188 -13.43 -10.80 3.43
N THR A 189 -13.54 -11.00 4.74
CA THR A 189 -14.21 -10.04 5.61
C THR A 189 -13.34 -8.79 5.76
N CYS A 190 -13.88 -7.61 5.48
CA CYS A 190 -13.15 -6.35 5.56
C CYS A 190 -13.90 -5.32 6.40
N VAL A 191 -13.15 -4.51 7.15
CA VAL A 191 -13.63 -3.24 7.72
C VAL A 191 -12.71 -2.14 7.26
N ILE A 192 -13.28 -1.05 6.71
CA ILE A 192 -12.56 0.09 6.17
C ILE A 192 -12.85 1.30 7.04
N LEU A 193 -11.82 1.90 7.63
CA LEU A 193 -11.88 3.18 8.33
C LEU A 193 -11.58 4.26 7.30
N ASP A 194 -12.61 5.03 6.92
CA ASP A 194 -12.62 5.94 5.77
C ASP A 194 -12.85 7.40 6.20
N PRO A 195 -11.78 8.16 6.53
CA PRO A 195 -11.89 9.55 6.97
C PRO A 195 -12.47 10.51 5.91
N HIS A 196 -12.34 10.16 4.64
CA HIS A 196 -12.68 11.05 3.52
C HIS A 196 -13.93 10.65 2.75
N GLY A 197 -14.49 9.45 2.99
CA GLY A 197 -15.69 8.97 2.31
C GLY A 197 -15.45 8.53 0.86
N GLU A 198 -14.25 8.02 0.55
CA GLU A 198 -13.86 7.66 -0.82
C GLU A 198 -14.33 6.27 -1.26
N TYR A 199 -14.62 5.38 -0.30
CA TYR A 199 -14.89 3.96 -0.59
C TYR A 199 -16.37 3.62 -0.77
N ALA A 200 -17.29 4.53 -0.51
CA ALA A 200 -18.73 4.31 -0.75
C ALA A 200 -19.03 4.00 -2.24
N SER A 201 -18.22 4.53 -3.14
CA SER A 201 -18.29 4.32 -4.59
C SER A 201 -18.04 2.87 -5.05
N LEU A 202 -17.47 2.00 -4.20
CA LEU A 202 -17.34 0.55 -4.45
C LEU A 202 -18.70 -0.15 -4.68
N ARG A 203 -19.79 0.46 -4.27
CA ARG A 203 -21.16 -0.01 -4.52
C ARG A 203 -21.61 0.22 -5.97
N GLU A 204 -20.92 1.05 -6.72
CA GLU A 204 -21.29 1.49 -8.06
C GLU A 204 -20.37 0.89 -9.11
N LYS A 205 -20.95 0.56 -10.27
CA LYS A 205 -20.20 0.07 -11.42
C LYS A 205 -19.30 1.17 -11.99
N GLY A 206 -18.04 0.83 -12.28
CA GLY A 206 -17.08 1.73 -12.92
C GLY A 206 -17.39 1.98 -14.41
N LYS A 207 -16.60 2.87 -15.00
CA LYS A 207 -16.57 3.07 -16.46
C LYS A 207 -15.49 2.16 -17.07
N VAL A 208 -15.67 1.77 -18.32
CA VAL A 208 -14.64 1.06 -19.08
C VAL A 208 -13.43 2.00 -19.24
N ALA A 209 -12.32 1.66 -18.63
CA ALA A 209 -11.10 2.45 -18.75
C ALA A 209 -10.43 2.20 -20.12
N HIS A 210 -9.71 3.20 -20.61
CA HIS A 210 -8.88 3.04 -21.82
C HIS A 210 -7.84 1.93 -21.56
N GLY A 211 -7.69 0.99 -22.50
CA GLY A 211 -6.76 -0.14 -22.36
C GLY A 211 -7.21 -1.26 -21.41
N ALA A 212 -8.44 -1.21 -20.85
CA ALA A 212 -8.94 -2.22 -19.91
C ALA A 212 -8.94 -3.64 -20.51
N SER A 213 -9.07 -3.79 -21.81
CA SER A 213 -9.04 -5.08 -22.51
C SER A 213 -7.74 -5.85 -22.29
N ARG A 214 -6.60 -5.16 -22.20
CA ARG A 214 -5.27 -5.77 -21.92
C ARG A 214 -5.23 -6.44 -20.55
N PHE A 215 -5.98 -5.91 -19.57
CA PHE A 215 -6.02 -6.43 -18.20
C PHE A 215 -7.11 -7.49 -17.99
N HIS A 216 -7.95 -7.77 -18.97
CA HIS A 216 -9.09 -8.68 -18.87
C HIS A 216 -10.02 -8.36 -17.70
N VAL A 217 -10.28 -7.07 -17.46
CA VAL A 217 -11.11 -6.58 -16.36
C VAL A 217 -12.34 -5.88 -16.92
N GLU A 218 -13.51 -6.24 -16.36
CA GLU A 218 -14.79 -5.64 -16.71
C GLU A 218 -15.37 -4.85 -15.53
N PRO A 219 -16.01 -3.70 -15.78
CA PRO A 219 -16.67 -2.95 -14.73
C PRO A 219 -17.75 -3.76 -14.01
N ARG A 220 -17.75 -3.67 -12.67
CA ARG A 220 -18.67 -4.37 -11.78
C ARG A 220 -19.03 -3.52 -10.57
N ALA A 221 -20.19 -3.77 -9.95
CA ALA A 221 -20.63 -3.19 -8.69
C ALA A 221 -20.66 -4.26 -7.59
N TYR A 222 -20.39 -3.84 -6.34
CA TYR A 222 -20.36 -4.74 -5.18
C TYR A 222 -21.36 -4.33 -4.09
N ALA A 223 -22.50 -3.71 -4.46
CA ALA A 223 -23.48 -3.20 -3.54
C ALA A 223 -23.94 -4.21 -2.47
N ASP A 224 -24.17 -5.47 -2.88
CA ASP A 224 -24.64 -6.53 -1.97
C ASP A 224 -23.56 -7.01 -0.98
N ALA A 225 -22.28 -6.79 -1.29
CA ALA A 225 -21.17 -7.15 -0.42
C ALA A 225 -20.81 -6.06 0.60
N ILE A 226 -21.38 -4.84 0.45
CA ILE A 226 -20.95 -3.65 1.19
C ILE A 226 -22.09 -3.13 2.09
N GLN A 227 -21.73 -2.81 3.32
CA GLN A 227 -22.52 -2.00 4.23
C GLN A 227 -21.75 -0.77 4.69
N ILE A 228 -22.43 0.33 4.92
CA ILE A 228 -21.81 1.60 5.29
C ILE A 228 -22.42 2.07 6.61
N PHE A 229 -21.57 2.44 7.55
CA PHE A 229 -21.93 3.05 8.82
C PHE A 229 -21.23 4.40 8.97
N SER A 230 -21.88 5.33 9.65
CA SER A 230 -21.30 6.65 9.95
C SER A 230 -21.80 7.19 11.29
N PRO A 231 -20.93 7.89 12.05
CA PRO A 231 -21.36 8.69 13.19
C PRO A 231 -22.32 9.82 12.78
N ASP A 232 -22.09 10.41 11.61
CA ASP A 232 -22.90 11.50 11.05
C ASP A 232 -23.61 11.04 9.76
N THR A 233 -24.88 10.68 9.91
CA THR A 233 -25.74 10.28 8.79
C THR A 233 -26.37 11.45 8.05
N LYS A 234 -26.26 12.69 8.56
CA LYS A 234 -26.72 13.90 7.87
C LYS A 234 -25.79 14.26 6.73
N ILE A 235 -24.48 14.24 6.99
CA ILE A 235 -23.44 14.44 5.96
C ILE A 235 -23.30 13.18 5.09
N ASN A 236 -23.31 12.00 5.71
CA ASN A 236 -23.09 10.72 5.03
C ASN A 236 -24.42 10.00 4.77
N THR A 237 -25.22 10.58 3.88
CA THR A 237 -26.54 10.05 3.52
C THR A 237 -26.45 8.64 2.97
N GLY A 238 -27.40 7.76 3.34
CA GLY A 238 -27.40 6.35 2.96
C GLY A 238 -26.49 5.44 3.80
N SER A 239 -25.82 5.99 4.82
CA SER A 239 -25.13 5.21 5.85
C SER A 239 -26.09 4.83 6.98
N ARG A 240 -25.82 3.68 7.62
CA ARG A 240 -26.44 3.30 8.89
C ARG A 240 -25.78 4.11 10.03
N PRO A 241 -26.52 4.46 11.10
CA PRO A 241 -25.91 5.16 12.23
C PRO A 241 -24.89 4.27 12.96
N LEU A 242 -23.71 4.82 13.20
CA LEU A 242 -22.72 4.24 14.11
C LEU A 242 -22.85 4.93 15.46
N LYS A 243 -23.23 4.18 16.48
CA LYS A 243 -23.45 4.69 17.83
C LYS A 243 -22.64 3.95 18.87
N PHE A 244 -22.19 4.64 19.89
CA PHE A 244 -21.51 4.07 21.03
C PHE A 244 -22.37 4.18 22.29
N THR A 245 -22.27 3.16 23.15
CA THR A 245 -22.86 3.24 24.48
C THR A 245 -21.89 3.92 25.42
N LEU A 246 -22.29 5.01 26.03
CA LEU A 246 -21.42 5.82 26.89
C LEU A 246 -20.88 5.01 28.10
N SER A 247 -21.68 4.09 28.64
CA SER A 247 -21.27 3.21 29.74
C SER A 247 -20.09 2.28 29.40
N ASN A 248 -19.79 2.07 28.12
CA ASN A 248 -18.62 1.28 27.65
C ASN A 248 -17.35 2.12 27.55
N LEU A 249 -17.42 3.44 27.75
CA LEU A 249 -16.27 4.33 27.77
C LEU A 249 -15.74 4.50 29.19
N ASP A 250 -14.43 4.59 29.33
CA ASP A 250 -13.81 4.97 30.61
C ASP A 250 -13.58 6.51 30.67
N ALA A 251 -13.15 6.99 31.83
CA ALA A 251 -12.90 8.41 32.02
C ALA A 251 -11.77 8.95 31.11
N ARG A 252 -10.83 8.11 30.67
CA ARG A 252 -9.77 8.52 29.76
C ARG A 252 -10.28 8.64 28.33
N ASP A 253 -11.15 7.73 27.93
CA ASP A 253 -11.80 7.78 26.63
C ASP A 253 -12.59 9.09 26.46
N ILE A 254 -13.39 9.44 27.48
CA ILE A 254 -14.20 10.67 27.46
C ILE A 254 -13.28 11.90 27.50
N LEU A 255 -12.24 11.89 28.34
CA LEU A 255 -11.32 13.00 28.42
C LEU A 255 -10.50 13.22 27.13
N SER A 256 -10.21 12.15 26.38
CA SER A 256 -9.53 12.29 25.09
C SER A 256 -10.36 13.05 24.05
N LEU A 257 -11.67 13.14 24.23
CA LEU A 257 -12.59 13.87 23.35
C LEU A 257 -12.72 15.36 23.72
N THR A 258 -12.29 15.72 24.93
CA THR A 258 -12.48 17.09 25.44
C THR A 258 -11.30 18.02 25.14
N GLY A 259 -10.18 17.49 24.63
CA GLY A 259 -8.99 18.31 24.36
C GLY A 259 -8.37 18.97 25.61
N SER A 260 -8.76 18.52 26.79
CA SER A 260 -8.46 19.17 28.06
C SER A 260 -6.99 19.33 28.37
N ALA A 261 -6.58 20.55 28.66
CA ALA A 261 -5.21 20.85 29.15
C ALA A 261 -4.96 20.40 30.61
N ARG A 262 -6.03 20.17 31.40
CA ARG A 262 -5.95 19.80 32.84
C ARG A 262 -6.18 18.31 33.08
N VAL A 263 -5.48 17.47 32.33
CA VAL A 263 -5.71 16.02 32.25
C VAL A 263 -5.85 15.31 33.61
N ARG A 264 -5.02 15.64 34.61
CA ARG A 264 -5.04 14.94 35.92
C ARG A 264 -6.26 15.29 36.77
N THR A 265 -6.62 16.58 36.85
CA THR A 265 -7.77 17.06 37.62
C THR A 265 -9.07 16.56 37.03
N HIS A 266 -9.27 16.78 35.75
CA HIS A 266 -10.45 16.36 35.02
C HIS A 266 -10.63 14.84 34.97
N LEU A 267 -9.54 14.07 34.88
CA LEU A 267 -9.59 12.61 34.96
C LEU A 267 -10.14 12.11 36.29
N THR A 268 -9.73 12.77 37.38
CA THR A 268 -10.21 12.42 38.73
C THR A 268 -11.68 12.75 38.93
N ALA A 269 -12.11 13.94 38.48
CA ALA A 269 -13.51 14.36 38.51
C ALA A 269 -14.39 13.43 37.68
N LEU A 270 -14.00 13.14 36.43
CA LEU A 270 -14.73 12.21 35.55
C LEU A 270 -14.83 10.81 36.16
N ARG A 271 -13.77 10.27 36.76
CA ARG A 271 -13.82 8.95 37.39
C ARG A 271 -14.85 8.91 38.53
N LYS A 272 -14.83 9.90 39.40
CA LYS A 272 -15.82 10.01 40.48
C LYS A 272 -17.26 10.07 39.93
N ALA A 273 -17.50 10.94 38.94
CA ALA A 273 -18.81 11.09 38.33
C ALA A 273 -19.28 9.79 37.69
N LEU A 274 -18.42 9.11 36.93
CA LEU A 274 -18.74 7.84 36.30
C LEU A 274 -18.99 6.72 37.32
N ASP A 275 -18.21 6.65 38.39
CA ASP A 275 -18.39 5.63 39.44
C ASP A 275 -19.72 5.82 40.17
N LEU A 276 -20.12 7.05 40.45
CA LEU A 276 -21.44 7.38 41.03
C LEU A 276 -22.59 6.98 40.07
N LEU A 277 -22.47 7.33 38.78
CA LEU A 277 -23.48 7.01 37.80
C LEU A 277 -23.60 5.50 37.56
N ARG A 278 -22.50 4.76 37.49
CA ARG A 278 -22.48 3.30 37.31
C ARG A 278 -23.09 2.54 38.48
N GLN A 279 -23.04 3.10 39.70
CA GLN A 279 -23.73 2.54 40.86
C GLN A 279 -25.25 2.78 40.82
N ALA A 280 -25.67 3.93 40.25
CA ALA A 280 -27.07 4.33 40.21
C ALA A 280 -27.82 3.75 39.00
N THR A 281 -27.20 3.72 37.83
CA THR A 281 -27.82 3.25 36.58
C THR A 281 -26.79 2.78 35.56
N LYS A 282 -27.22 1.89 34.66
CA LYS A 282 -26.41 1.48 33.49
C LYS A 282 -26.59 2.43 32.30
N ASP A 283 -27.69 3.15 32.27
CA ASP A 283 -28.10 4.01 31.16
C ASP A 283 -27.98 5.49 31.58
N TYR A 284 -26.78 6.05 31.44
CA TYR A 284 -26.50 7.45 31.65
C TYR A 284 -26.03 8.13 30.37
N THR A 285 -26.22 9.43 30.30
CA THR A 285 -25.86 10.31 29.20
C THR A 285 -24.76 11.26 29.62
N ILE A 286 -24.14 11.98 28.65
CA ILE A 286 -23.15 13.02 28.96
C ILE A 286 -23.81 14.12 29.87
N ARG A 287 -25.08 14.47 29.67
CA ARG A 287 -25.80 15.42 30.51
C ARG A 287 -25.89 14.94 31.95
N ASP A 288 -25.97 13.63 32.19
CA ASP A 288 -26.00 13.11 33.56
C ASP A 288 -24.61 13.24 34.22
N ILE A 289 -23.52 13.09 33.44
CA ILE A 289 -22.15 13.36 33.92
C ILE A 289 -22.01 14.84 34.28
N ILE A 290 -22.46 15.74 33.42
CA ILE A 290 -22.48 17.20 33.66
C ILE A 290 -23.20 17.52 34.98
N ARG A 291 -24.41 17.00 35.17
CA ARG A 291 -25.19 17.22 36.42
C ARG A 291 -24.45 16.73 37.67
N VAL A 292 -23.70 15.65 37.60
CA VAL A 292 -22.92 15.17 38.76
C VAL A 292 -21.74 16.12 39.04
N LEU A 293 -21.06 16.60 38.00
CA LEU A 293 -19.93 17.55 38.13
C LEU A 293 -20.40 18.93 38.66
N GLU A 294 -21.57 19.42 38.21
CA GLU A 294 -22.20 20.65 38.69
C GLU A 294 -22.55 20.58 40.19
N ARG A 295 -23.02 19.43 40.68
CA ARG A 295 -23.36 19.22 42.09
C ARG A 295 -22.15 19.23 43.02
N GLU A 296 -20.95 18.98 42.50
CA GLU A 296 -19.72 19.06 43.29
C GLU A 296 -19.29 20.51 43.58
N GLU A 297 -19.87 21.50 42.87
CA GLU A 297 -19.59 22.95 43.03
C GLU A 297 -18.11 23.30 42.95
N ASP A 298 -17.27 22.45 42.33
CA ASP A 298 -15.83 22.69 42.18
C ASP A 298 -15.56 23.60 40.99
N PRO A 299 -15.02 24.81 41.18
CA PRO A 299 -14.71 25.72 40.07
C PRO A 299 -13.74 25.15 39.03
N GLN A 300 -12.96 24.12 39.40
CA GLN A 300 -12.02 23.48 38.52
C GLN A 300 -12.72 22.61 37.44
N ASN A 301 -14.00 22.27 37.67
CA ASN A 301 -14.79 21.47 36.72
C ASN A 301 -15.43 22.33 35.63
N ALA A 302 -15.47 23.66 35.75
CA ALA A 302 -16.13 24.51 34.76
C ALA A 302 -15.69 24.29 33.32
N SER A 303 -14.37 24.27 33.07
CA SER A 303 -13.87 24.01 31.70
C SER A 303 -14.15 22.58 31.21
N LEU A 304 -14.24 21.61 32.10
CA LEU A 304 -14.62 20.25 31.75
C LEU A 304 -16.12 20.17 31.39
N ILE A 305 -16.95 20.90 32.12
CA ILE A 305 -18.38 20.97 31.86
C ILE A 305 -18.65 21.59 30.49
N ASP A 306 -18.00 22.73 30.16
CA ASP A 306 -18.12 23.37 28.82
C ASP A 306 -17.75 22.41 27.69
N GLU A 307 -16.66 21.64 27.88
CA GLU A 307 -16.21 20.64 26.88
C GLU A 307 -17.20 19.46 26.77
N LEU A 308 -17.78 19.01 27.88
CA LEU A 308 -18.79 17.95 27.89
C LEU A 308 -20.13 18.42 27.30
N GLU A 309 -20.50 19.71 27.46
CA GLU A 309 -21.66 20.29 26.78
C GLU A 309 -21.51 20.19 25.27
N TYR A 310 -20.36 20.60 24.72
CA TYR A 310 -20.05 20.40 23.30
C TYR A 310 -20.19 18.93 22.88
N LEU A 311 -19.64 18.00 23.66
CA LEU A 311 -19.77 16.56 23.37
C LEU A 311 -21.22 16.06 23.46
N SER A 312 -22.07 16.69 24.28
CA SER A 312 -23.49 16.32 24.38
C SER A 312 -24.27 16.59 23.10
N GLU A 313 -23.79 17.53 22.26
CA GLU A 313 -24.37 17.86 20.96
C GLU A 313 -23.97 16.89 19.86
N VAL A 314 -22.86 16.12 20.07
CA VAL A 314 -22.40 15.12 19.12
C VAL A 314 -23.29 13.89 19.19
N GLU A 315 -24.03 13.61 18.13
CA GLU A 315 -25.02 12.52 18.06
C GLU A 315 -24.36 11.12 17.93
N ILE A 316 -23.17 10.91 18.53
CA ILE A 316 -22.46 9.63 18.48
C ILE A 316 -22.86 8.66 19.60
N PHE A 317 -23.45 9.18 20.68
CA PHE A 317 -23.82 8.38 21.85
C PHE A 317 -25.31 8.01 21.85
N ALA A 318 -25.58 6.76 22.22
CA ALA A 318 -26.94 6.24 22.36
C ALA A 318 -27.02 5.25 23.53
N LYS A 319 -28.23 4.96 24.00
CA LYS A 319 -28.48 3.93 25.02
C LYS A 319 -28.03 2.56 24.54
N GLU A 320 -28.35 2.24 23.29
CA GLU A 320 -27.89 1.03 22.62
C GLU A 320 -26.90 1.41 21.52
N GLY A 321 -25.63 0.96 21.68
CA GLY A 321 -24.59 1.17 20.69
C GLY A 321 -24.64 0.13 19.57
N THR A 322 -24.04 0.47 18.44
CA THR A 322 -23.86 -0.47 17.33
C THR A 322 -22.96 -1.63 17.79
N ARG A 323 -23.38 -2.84 17.59
CA ARG A 323 -22.66 -4.03 18.01
C ARG A 323 -21.57 -4.36 17.00
N ILE A 324 -20.45 -4.93 17.46
CA ILE A 324 -19.32 -5.30 16.55
C ILE A 324 -19.72 -6.43 15.60
N ASP A 325 -20.62 -7.35 15.99
CA ASP A 325 -21.12 -8.40 15.10
C ASP A 325 -22.03 -7.87 13.97
N GLU A 326 -22.61 -6.67 14.11
CA GLU A 326 -23.28 -5.96 13.01
C GLU A 326 -22.28 -5.32 12.03
N LEU A 327 -21.09 -4.95 12.52
CA LEU A 327 -20.03 -4.35 11.71
C LEU A 327 -19.17 -5.40 11.04
N VAL A 328 -18.91 -6.54 11.68
CA VAL A 328 -18.00 -7.58 11.19
C VAL A 328 -18.79 -8.82 10.78
N ILE A 329 -19.34 -8.77 9.59
CA ILE A 329 -20.11 -9.88 9.00
C ILE A 329 -19.20 -10.66 8.06
N LYS A 330 -19.20 -11.99 8.19
CA LYS A 330 -18.41 -12.90 7.34
C LYS A 330 -18.66 -12.64 5.84
N ALA A 331 -17.59 -12.51 5.08
CA ALA A 331 -17.61 -12.25 3.63
C ALA A 331 -18.29 -10.94 3.21
N LYS A 332 -18.37 -9.96 4.10
CA LYS A 332 -18.84 -8.61 3.82
C LYS A 332 -17.73 -7.58 4.05
N THR A 333 -17.85 -6.47 3.36
CA THR A 333 -17.02 -5.28 3.56
C THR A 333 -17.86 -4.21 4.25
N THR A 334 -17.40 -3.76 5.41
CA THR A 334 -18.03 -2.67 6.15
C THR A 334 -17.20 -1.42 6.04
N ILE A 335 -17.80 -0.34 5.57
CA ILE A 335 -17.18 0.98 5.47
C ILE A 335 -17.66 1.81 6.67
N ILE A 336 -16.71 2.26 7.47
CA ILE A 336 -16.94 3.25 8.53
C ILE A 336 -16.60 4.61 7.94
N ASN A 337 -17.63 5.29 7.43
CA ASN A 337 -17.46 6.59 6.77
C ASN A 337 -17.40 7.69 7.82
N LEU A 338 -16.23 8.32 7.94
CA LEU A 338 -15.94 9.36 8.93
C LEU A 338 -15.84 10.76 8.30
N LYS A 339 -16.28 10.91 7.05
CA LYS A 339 -16.28 12.21 6.37
C LYS A 339 -17.11 13.23 7.14
N GLY A 340 -16.51 14.41 7.38
CA GLY A 340 -17.16 15.50 8.13
C GLY A 340 -17.16 15.32 9.66
N VAL A 341 -16.69 14.18 10.16
CA VAL A 341 -16.54 13.93 11.60
C VAL A 341 -15.27 14.63 12.12
N PRO A 342 -15.31 15.35 13.25
CA PRO A 342 -14.13 15.98 13.83
C PRO A 342 -12.98 14.99 14.11
N PRO A 343 -11.69 15.40 14.01
CA PRO A 343 -10.54 14.50 14.12
C PRO A 343 -10.44 13.73 15.44
N ASP A 344 -10.78 14.35 16.56
CA ASP A 344 -10.83 13.76 17.90
C ASP A 344 -11.88 12.64 18.00
N ILE A 345 -13.07 12.90 17.41
CA ILE A 345 -14.13 11.89 17.30
C ILE A 345 -13.73 10.75 16.35
N GLN A 346 -13.05 11.08 15.22
CA GLN A 346 -12.51 10.05 14.34
C GLN A 346 -11.53 9.14 15.08
N GLU A 347 -10.61 9.72 15.86
CA GLU A 347 -9.63 8.97 16.65
C GLU A 347 -10.31 8.05 17.69
N LEU A 348 -11.30 8.55 18.43
CA LEU A 348 -12.08 7.73 19.37
C LEU A 348 -12.72 6.53 18.65
N VAL A 349 -13.44 6.78 17.56
CA VAL A 349 -14.13 5.74 16.77
C VAL A 349 -13.12 4.68 16.34
N VAL A 350 -12.01 5.10 15.74
CA VAL A 350 -10.96 4.22 15.24
C VAL A 350 -10.33 3.41 16.37
N ASN A 351 -9.97 4.04 17.49
CA ASN A 351 -9.40 3.38 18.63
C ASN A 351 -10.34 2.32 19.25
N ARG A 352 -11.61 2.69 19.44
CA ARG A 352 -12.61 1.79 20.05
C ARG A 352 -12.94 0.61 19.15
N LEU A 353 -13.16 0.86 17.87
CA LEU A 353 -13.44 -0.21 16.91
C LEU A 353 -12.26 -1.16 16.74
N ALA A 354 -11.05 -0.64 16.56
CA ALA A 354 -9.84 -1.46 16.42
C ALA A 354 -9.59 -2.32 17.66
N THR A 355 -9.76 -1.74 18.85
CA THR A 355 -9.60 -2.45 20.15
C THR A 355 -10.66 -3.56 20.28
N ALA A 356 -11.94 -3.25 20.05
CA ALA A 356 -13.02 -4.21 20.17
C ALA A 356 -12.90 -5.37 19.17
N MET A 357 -12.54 -5.06 17.91
CA MET A 357 -12.31 -6.08 16.89
C MET A 357 -11.15 -6.99 17.27
N PHE A 358 -10.04 -6.45 17.78
CA PHE A 358 -8.90 -7.24 18.21
C PHE A 358 -9.26 -8.18 19.38
N GLU A 359 -9.91 -7.67 20.43
CA GLU A 359 -10.32 -8.46 21.57
C GLU A 359 -11.32 -9.57 21.17
N LEU A 360 -12.32 -9.25 20.37
CA LEU A 360 -13.29 -10.23 19.89
C LEU A 360 -12.64 -11.26 18.94
N ARG A 361 -11.62 -10.85 18.19
CA ARG A 361 -10.87 -11.75 17.32
C ARG A 361 -10.01 -12.73 18.15
N LYS A 362 -9.38 -12.26 19.23
CA LYS A 362 -8.68 -13.14 20.21
C LYS A 362 -9.61 -14.19 20.82
N LEU A 363 -10.85 -13.81 21.08
CA LEU A 363 -11.88 -14.72 21.62
C LEU A 363 -12.54 -15.60 20.55
N GLY A 364 -12.18 -15.46 19.27
CA GLY A 364 -12.80 -16.21 18.17
C GLY A 364 -14.26 -15.85 17.89
N ARG A 365 -14.77 -14.72 18.42
CA ARG A 365 -16.18 -14.31 18.31
C ARG A 365 -16.54 -13.62 17.00
N ILE A 366 -15.56 -13.15 16.25
CA ILE A 366 -15.73 -12.59 14.91
C ILE A 366 -14.83 -13.34 13.90
N PRO A 367 -15.15 -13.37 12.60
CA PRO A 367 -14.36 -14.07 11.59
C PRO A 367 -12.97 -13.44 11.39
N PRO A 368 -11.99 -14.20 10.84
CA PRO A 368 -10.75 -13.60 10.31
C PRO A 368 -11.06 -12.49 9.33
N MET A 369 -10.27 -11.41 9.37
CA MET A 369 -10.61 -10.19 8.64
C MET A 369 -9.40 -9.33 8.29
N MET A 370 -9.61 -8.39 7.36
CA MET A 370 -8.70 -7.27 7.08
C MET A 370 -9.29 -5.97 7.65
N LEU A 371 -8.48 -5.22 8.38
CA LEU A 371 -8.78 -3.86 8.81
C LEU A 371 -8.00 -2.88 7.92
N VAL A 372 -8.72 -2.12 7.11
CA VAL A 372 -8.16 -1.12 6.20
C VAL A 372 -8.22 0.25 6.86
N VAL A 373 -7.09 0.92 6.95
CA VAL A 373 -6.95 2.22 7.64
C VAL A 373 -6.45 3.25 6.65
N GLU A 374 -7.35 4.10 6.19
CA GLU A 374 -7.02 5.25 5.33
C GLU A 374 -6.42 6.37 6.17
N GLU A 375 -5.46 7.10 5.61
CA GLU A 375 -4.69 8.17 6.29
C GLU A 375 -4.14 7.76 7.66
N ALA A 376 -3.54 6.57 7.72
CA ALA A 376 -3.07 5.92 8.94
C ALA A 376 -2.14 6.80 9.79
N HIS A 377 -1.46 7.79 9.20
CA HIS A 377 -0.64 8.75 9.93
C HIS A 377 -1.43 9.61 10.94
N ASN A 378 -2.76 9.69 10.80
CA ASN A 378 -3.63 10.36 11.76
C ASN A 378 -3.94 9.48 12.97
N PHE A 379 -3.83 8.16 12.86
CA PHE A 379 -4.23 7.19 13.90
C PHE A 379 -3.06 6.44 14.54
N CYS A 380 -1.92 6.39 13.87
CA CYS A 380 -0.67 5.86 14.43
C CYS A 380 0.53 6.73 14.03
N PRO A 381 0.61 7.97 14.53
CA PRO A 381 1.69 8.88 14.19
C PRO A 381 3.05 8.43 14.76
N GLN A 382 4.13 8.74 14.00
CA GLN A 382 5.52 8.50 14.43
C GLN A 382 5.92 9.38 15.62
N VAL A 383 5.41 10.61 15.65
CA VAL A 383 5.71 11.60 16.71
C VAL A 383 4.40 11.96 17.40
N GLY A 384 4.42 12.00 18.72
CA GLY A 384 3.24 12.16 19.55
C GLY A 384 2.61 10.79 19.88
N GLN A 385 1.93 10.73 21.03
CA GLN A 385 1.17 9.54 21.42
C GLN A 385 -0.30 9.91 21.51
N ILE A 386 -1.10 9.34 20.64
CA ILE A 386 -2.56 9.37 20.69
C ILE A 386 -3.08 8.02 21.18
N ALA A 387 -4.32 7.95 21.61
CA ALA A 387 -4.89 6.75 22.24
C ALA A 387 -4.87 5.54 21.28
N SER A 388 -5.13 5.76 19.99
CA SER A 388 -5.13 4.72 18.97
C SER A 388 -3.74 4.18 18.61
N SER A 389 -2.65 4.91 18.87
CA SER A 389 -1.28 4.45 18.55
C SER A 389 -0.94 3.10 19.17
N LYS A 390 -1.40 2.86 20.40
CA LYS A 390 -1.12 1.62 21.13
C LYS A 390 -1.78 0.41 20.47
N ILE A 391 -3.06 0.53 20.10
CA ILE A 391 -3.77 -0.59 19.49
C ILE A 391 -3.20 -0.92 18.10
N PHE A 392 -2.81 0.07 17.29
CA PHE A 392 -2.21 -0.20 15.99
C PHE A 392 -0.84 -0.89 16.09
N ARG A 393 0.00 -0.52 17.06
CA ARG A 393 1.26 -1.27 17.33
C ARG A 393 0.97 -2.72 17.73
N THR A 394 -0.04 -2.93 18.57
CA THR A 394 -0.46 -4.28 18.99
C THR A 394 -1.00 -5.07 17.81
N LEU A 395 -1.86 -4.49 16.97
CA LEU A 395 -2.39 -5.12 15.77
C LEU A 395 -1.27 -5.51 14.80
N ALA A 396 -0.32 -4.61 14.56
CA ALA A 396 0.82 -4.88 13.69
C ALA A 396 1.72 -6.02 14.20
N SER A 397 1.92 -6.12 15.51
CA SER A 397 2.81 -7.15 16.10
C SER A 397 2.10 -8.48 16.36
N GLU A 398 0.83 -8.48 16.70
CA GLU A 398 0.11 -9.66 17.20
C GLU A 398 -1.08 -10.07 16.33
N GLY A 399 -1.65 -9.17 15.52
CA GLY A 399 -2.88 -9.39 14.73
C GLY A 399 -2.84 -10.66 13.89
N ARG A 400 -1.68 -10.95 13.29
CA ARG A 400 -1.45 -12.13 12.47
C ARG A 400 -1.78 -13.44 13.16
N LYS A 401 -1.49 -13.55 14.47
CA LYS A 401 -1.73 -14.77 15.26
C LYS A 401 -3.21 -15.09 15.40
N PHE A 402 -4.05 -14.07 15.25
CA PHE A 402 -5.50 -14.18 15.39
C PHE A 402 -6.23 -14.05 14.04
N GLY A 403 -5.53 -13.97 12.91
CA GLY A 403 -6.12 -13.79 11.59
C GLY A 403 -6.75 -12.40 11.40
N LEU A 404 -6.16 -11.37 12.00
CA LEU A 404 -6.51 -9.97 11.78
C LEU A 404 -5.36 -9.30 11.02
N GLY A 405 -5.56 -9.11 9.71
CA GLY A 405 -4.65 -8.39 8.84
C GLY A 405 -4.90 -6.88 8.89
N LEU A 406 -3.84 -6.10 8.67
CA LEU A 406 -3.89 -4.65 8.63
C LEU A 406 -3.50 -4.17 7.24
N VAL A 407 -4.25 -3.23 6.67
CA VAL A 407 -3.87 -2.46 5.48
C VAL A 407 -3.69 -1.00 5.90
N VAL A 408 -2.46 -0.53 5.85
CA VAL A 408 -2.05 0.83 6.22
C VAL A 408 -1.93 1.66 4.96
N ILE A 409 -2.77 2.68 4.80
CA ILE A 409 -2.79 3.54 3.63
C ILE A 409 -2.38 4.94 4.05
N THR A 410 -1.35 5.51 3.43
CA THR A 410 -0.88 6.86 3.78
C THR A 410 -0.16 7.57 2.64
N GLN A 411 -0.26 8.89 2.62
CA GLN A 411 0.57 9.77 1.79
C GLN A 411 1.83 10.26 2.52
N ARG A 412 2.00 9.94 3.79
CA ARG A 412 3.05 10.46 4.69
C ARG A 412 3.73 9.31 5.42
N ALA A 413 4.50 8.48 4.69
CA ALA A 413 5.18 7.31 5.25
C ALA A 413 6.07 7.67 6.45
N ALA A 414 6.80 8.79 6.41
CA ALA A 414 7.64 9.27 7.49
C ALA A 414 6.85 9.68 8.75
N LYS A 415 5.55 9.94 8.62
CA LYS A 415 4.68 10.32 9.75
C LYS A 415 3.96 9.13 10.41
N VAL A 416 4.00 7.95 9.81
CA VAL A 416 3.43 6.73 10.40
C VAL A 416 4.46 6.07 11.32
N ASP A 417 3.99 5.51 12.41
CA ASP A 417 4.83 4.76 13.36
C ASP A 417 5.63 3.67 12.63
N LYS A 418 6.96 3.75 12.75
CA LYS A 418 7.89 2.83 12.10
C LYS A 418 7.68 1.36 12.50
N ASN A 419 7.20 1.11 13.74
CA ASN A 419 6.94 -0.26 14.19
C ASN A 419 5.68 -0.84 13.52
N VAL A 420 4.74 0.02 13.06
CA VAL A 420 3.59 -0.41 12.27
C VAL A 420 4.01 -0.66 10.83
N LEU A 421 4.72 0.28 10.19
CA LEU A 421 5.16 0.13 8.79
C LEU A 421 6.10 -1.06 8.58
N SER A 422 7.04 -1.29 9.50
CA SER A 422 8.00 -2.40 9.39
C SER A 422 7.36 -3.79 9.51
N GLN A 423 6.14 -3.89 10.02
CA GLN A 423 5.39 -5.14 10.07
C GLN A 423 4.54 -5.38 8.79
N CYS A 424 4.44 -4.40 7.90
CA CYS A 424 3.77 -4.55 6.62
C CYS A 424 4.74 -5.17 5.61
N ASN A 425 4.76 -6.50 5.52
CA ASN A 425 5.64 -7.22 4.61
C ASN A 425 5.22 -7.02 3.14
N THR A 426 3.91 -6.93 2.87
CA THR A 426 3.43 -6.55 1.54
C THR A 426 3.41 -5.04 1.43
N GLN A 427 4.16 -4.50 0.46
CA GLN A 427 4.20 -3.06 0.25
C GLN A 427 3.85 -2.73 -1.19
N ILE A 428 2.96 -1.79 -1.37
CA ILE A 428 2.50 -1.26 -2.65
C ILE A 428 2.87 0.22 -2.68
N ILE A 429 3.90 0.55 -3.45
CA ILE A 429 4.52 1.86 -3.46
C ILE A 429 4.26 2.51 -4.82
N LEU A 430 3.46 3.56 -4.83
CA LEU A 430 3.27 4.41 -6.00
C LEU A 430 4.26 5.58 -5.95
N LYS A 431 4.07 6.56 -6.84
CA LYS A 431 4.93 7.75 -6.88
C LYS A 431 4.98 8.47 -5.54
N VAL A 432 6.18 8.63 -5.00
CA VAL A 432 6.51 9.44 -3.81
C VAL A 432 7.66 10.38 -4.18
N THR A 433 7.52 11.66 -3.85
CA THR A 433 8.51 12.69 -4.20
C THR A 433 9.11 13.40 -2.98
N ASN A 434 8.50 13.25 -1.80
CA ASN A 434 9.02 13.86 -0.57
C ASN A 434 10.25 13.07 -0.08
N PRO A 435 11.42 13.71 0.14
CA PRO A 435 12.65 13.02 0.52
C PRO A 435 12.56 12.26 1.85
N ASN A 436 11.82 12.79 2.84
CA ASN A 436 11.65 12.12 4.13
C ASN A 436 10.80 10.86 4.00
N ASP A 437 9.73 10.91 3.21
CA ASP A 437 8.88 9.76 2.94
C ASP A 437 9.63 8.70 2.13
N LEU A 438 10.43 9.10 1.12
CA LEU A 438 11.32 8.20 0.37
C LEU A 438 12.32 7.51 1.28
N LYS A 439 12.98 8.27 2.16
CA LYS A 439 13.93 7.69 3.13
C LYS A 439 13.26 6.68 4.06
N ALA A 440 12.06 6.97 4.55
CA ALA A 440 11.29 6.06 5.39
C ALA A 440 10.94 4.78 4.63
N ILE A 441 10.52 4.88 3.37
CA ILE A 441 10.21 3.74 2.50
C ILE A 441 11.45 2.89 2.25
N ILE A 442 12.54 3.48 1.77
CA ILE A 442 13.79 2.77 1.46
C ILE A 442 14.31 2.01 2.70
N SER A 443 14.17 2.58 3.89
CA SER A 443 14.62 1.94 5.13
C SER A 443 13.70 0.82 5.62
N SER A 444 12.46 0.72 5.12
CA SER A 444 11.46 -0.27 5.55
C SER A 444 11.21 -1.38 4.53
N VAL A 445 11.69 -1.24 3.29
CA VAL A 445 11.46 -2.20 2.19
C VAL A 445 12.66 -3.12 2.02
N GLU A 446 12.46 -4.40 2.23
CA GLU A 446 13.49 -5.41 1.96
C GLU A 446 13.67 -5.64 0.46
N GLY A 447 14.92 -5.81 0.01
CA GLY A 447 15.25 -6.13 -1.38
C GLY A 447 15.12 -4.97 -2.38
N LEU A 448 14.84 -3.74 -1.91
CA LEU A 448 14.79 -2.57 -2.79
C LEU A 448 16.20 -2.17 -3.23
N THR A 449 16.47 -2.19 -4.54
CA THR A 449 17.76 -1.74 -5.10
C THR A 449 17.81 -0.20 -5.17
N ALA A 450 19.02 0.37 -5.28
CA ALA A 450 19.21 1.80 -5.41
C ALA A 450 18.51 2.37 -6.66
N SER A 451 18.55 1.65 -7.78
CA SER A 451 17.86 2.03 -9.02
C SER A 451 16.34 2.04 -8.87
N MET A 452 15.77 1.05 -8.18
CA MET A 452 14.32 1.03 -7.90
C MET A 452 13.91 2.17 -6.96
N ALA A 453 14.75 2.51 -5.98
CA ALA A 453 14.50 3.62 -5.08
C ALA A 453 14.45 4.97 -5.83
N GLU A 454 15.30 5.17 -6.84
CA GLU A 454 15.23 6.34 -7.72
C GLU A 454 13.95 6.35 -8.56
N GLU A 455 13.54 5.18 -9.07
CA GLU A 455 12.33 5.06 -9.89
C GLU A 455 11.06 5.43 -9.13
N ILE A 456 10.97 5.21 -7.79
CA ILE A 456 9.79 5.59 -7.00
C ILE A 456 9.39 7.05 -7.23
N SER A 457 10.36 7.96 -7.34
CA SER A 457 10.09 9.39 -7.56
C SER A 457 9.62 9.70 -8.99
N ARG A 458 9.89 8.81 -9.93
CA ARG A 458 9.62 8.97 -11.37
C ARG A 458 8.45 8.13 -11.84
N LEU A 459 7.92 7.22 -11.02
CA LEU A 459 6.83 6.33 -11.40
C LEU A 459 5.70 7.08 -12.10
N PRO A 460 5.22 6.61 -13.24
CA PRO A 460 4.02 7.15 -13.87
C PRO A 460 2.78 6.83 -13.04
N ILE A 461 1.70 7.58 -13.29
CA ILE A 461 0.40 7.28 -12.66
C ILE A 461 -0.07 5.90 -13.15
N GLY A 462 -0.55 5.07 -12.23
CA GLY A 462 -1.02 3.72 -12.54
C GLY A 462 0.07 2.64 -12.49
N VAL A 463 1.33 3.01 -12.17
CA VAL A 463 2.41 2.04 -11.94
C VAL A 463 2.81 2.07 -10.48
N ALA A 464 3.02 0.89 -9.90
CA ALA A 464 3.48 0.71 -8.53
C ALA A 464 4.68 -0.24 -8.46
N ILE A 465 5.56 -0.03 -7.48
CA ILE A 465 6.50 -1.06 -7.04
C ILE A 465 5.80 -1.88 -5.97
N MET A 466 5.72 -3.19 -6.18
CA MET A 466 5.09 -4.13 -5.24
C MET A 466 6.12 -5.13 -4.73
N THR A 467 6.06 -5.42 -3.43
CA THR A 467 6.94 -6.41 -2.78
C THR A 467 6.19 -7.17 -1.70
N GLY A 468 6.64 -8.36 -1.35
CA GLY A 468 5.92 -9.25 -0.43
C GLY A 468 4.65 -9.82 -1.05
N GLY A 469 3.71 -10.32 -0.23
CA GLY A 469 2.47 -10.90 -0.75
C GLY A 469 2.69 -12.09 -1.68
N GLY A 470 3.72 -12.90 -1.43
CA GLY A 470 4.10 -14.03 -2.27
C GLY A 470 5.11 -13.69 -3.38
N LEU A 471 5.39 -12.41 -3.63
CA LEU A 471 6.45 -12.01 -4.55
C LEU A 471 7.82 -12.22 -3.91
N GLU A 472 8.73 -12.88 -4.63
CA GLU A 472 10.09 -13.18 -4.13
C GLU A 472 11.02 -11.96 -4.18
N MET A 473 10.67 -10.94 -4.97
CA MET A 473 11.42 -9.69 -5.10
C MET A 473 10.50 -8.53 -5.45
N PRO A 474 10.96 -7.26 -5.28
CA PRO A 474 10.21 -6.09 -5.71
C PRO A 474 10.02 -6.06 -7.22
N LEU A 475 8.78 -5.84 -7.68
CA LEU A 475 8.40 -5.78 -9.08
C LEU A 475 7.70 -4.45 -9.41
N MET A 476 7.93 -3.93 -10.60
CA MET A 476 7.13 -2.83 -11.15
C MET A 476 5.88 -3.41 -11.81
N VAL A 477 4.72 -2.93 -11.41
CA VAL A 477 3.41 -3.46 -11.84
C VAL A 477 2.55 -2.32 -12.37
N GLU A 478 2.06 -2.48 -13.58
CA GLU A 478 0.98 -1.65 -14.13
C GLU A 478 -0.32 -2.09 -13.48
N VAL A 479 -0.88 -1.22 -12.64
CA VAL A 479 -2.09 -1.53 -11.85
C VAL A 479 -3.29 -1.70 -12.77
N ARG A 480 -4.03 -2.79 -12.59
CA ARG A 480 -5.24 -3.04 -13.36
C ARG A 480 -6.29 -1.94 -13.15
N PRO A 481 -7.13 -1.67 -14.13
CA PRO A 481 -8.29 -0.79 -13.93
C PRO A 481 -9.22 -1.28 -12.82
N ARG A 482 -9.86 -0.33 -12.13
CA ARG A 482 -10.93 -0.63 -11.17
C ARG A 482 -12.17 -1.14 -11.90
N GLU A 483 -12.84 -2.11 -11.28
CA GLU A 483 -14.16 -2.58 -11.70
C GLU A 483 -15.28 -1.63 -11.23
N THR A 484 -15.05 -0.98 -10.10
CA THR A 484 -15.99 -0.07 -9.46
C THR A 484 -15.68 1.40 -9.79
N ARG A 485 -16.67 2.27 -9.59
CA ARG A 485 -16.47 3.71 -9.72
C ARG A 485 -15.40 4.21 -8.74
N HIS A 486 -14.54 5.14 -9.19
CA HIS A 486 -13.59 5.83 -8.32
C HIS A 486 -14.30 6.99 -7.60
N GLY A 487 -14.20 7.02 -6.25
CA GLY A 487 -14.86 8.03 -5.42
C GLY A 487 -13.99 9.22 -5.04
N GLY A 488 -12.67 9.14 -5.27
CA GLY A 488 -11.69 10.18 -4.91
C GLY A 488 -11.49 11.25 -5.99
N GLU A 489 -12.48 11.53 -6.83
CA GLU A 489 -12.39 12.60 -7.83
C GLU A 489 -12.46 13.97 -7.14
N SER A 490 -11.48 14.83 -7.43
CA SER A 490 -11.50 16.23 -6.99
C SER A 490 -12.65 16.98 -7.66
N VAL A 491 -13.36 17.81 -6.91
CA VAL A 491 -14.40 18.68 -7.46
C VAL A 491 -13.73 19.65 -8.43
N LYS A 492 -14.16 19.63 -9.69
CA LYS A 492 -13.72 20.62 -10.70
C LYS A 492 -14.30 21.98 -10.30
N VAL A 493 -13.44 22.99 -10.20
CA VAL A 493 -13.83 24.39 -9.92
C VAL A 493 -14.30 25.09 -11.20
N ILE A 494 -13.80 24.62 -12.34
CA ILE A 494 -14.19 25.11 -13.67
C ILE A 494 -14.82 23.93 -14.40
N GLU A 495 -16.06 24.10 -14.83
CA GLU A 495 -16.76 23.15 -15.69
C GLU A 495 -16.33 23.41 -17.14
N ASP A 496 -15.99 22.35 -17.90
CA ASP A 496 -15.59 22.41 -19.34
C ASP A 496 -16.79 22.72 -20.21
#